data_5c0730e4d85bc10eccd56a4e9339b0f5
#
_entry.id   5c0730e4d85bc10eccd56a4e9339b0f5
#
_cell.length_a   1.000
_cell.length_b   1.000
_cell.length_c   1.000
_cell.angle_alpha   90.00
_cell.angle_beta   90.00
_cell.angle_gamma   90.00
#
_symmetry.space_group_name_H-M   'P 1'
#
loop_
_entity.id
_entity.type
_entity.pdbx_description
1 polymer ?
#
loop_
_entity_poly.entity_id
_entity_poly.type
_entity_poly.pdbx_seq_one_letter_code
_entity_poly.pdbx_strand_id
1 'polypeptide(L)'
;KVKLLLDALRERGALIVFNDHPLLTVKLTNQLPALAGGLAGLKAERGTALYDSVVFSLFYFNGVKGQRAILLLSDGKDEGSRFDVEETLDFARRAGVAIYTVGLNIPRSDSEVRKVLKKLAEETGGRNFFIKDSTELAGIYDAIQLELRSRYLLAYQSTNSSRELRFRLVDLEVGRSGLDAKTIRGYYP
;
A
#
# COMPACT_ATOMS: atom_id res chain seq x y z
N LYS A 1 14.77 7.59 9.60
CA LYS A 1 14.21 6.21 9.57
C LYS A 1 13.74 5.81 8.18
N VAL A 2 13.16 6.70 7.39
CA VAL A 2 12.92 6.52 5.93
C VAL A 2 14.22 6.18 5.19
N LYS A 3 15.35 6.71 5.64
CA LYS A 3 16.68 6.43 5.10
C LYS A 3 17.02 4.93 5.05
N LEU A 4 16.78 4.20 6.13
CA LEU A 4 17.09 2.78 6.22
C LEU A 4 16.31 1.92 5.19
N LEU A 5 15.03 2.26 4.96
CA LEU A 5 14.20 1.54 4.00
C LEU A 5 14.74 1.67 2.56
N LEU A 6 15.16 2.86 2.16
CA LEU A 6 15.61 3.15 0.80
C LEU A 6 17.05 2.69 0.54
N ASP A 7 17.96 2.87 1.49
CA ASP A 7 19.34 2.39 1.37
C ASP A 7 19.43 0.87 1.19
N ALA A 8 18.51 0.15 1.83
CA ALA A 8 18.50 -1.29 1.82
C ALA A 8 17.88 -1.89 0.56
N LEU A 9 16.95 -1.18 -0.11
CA LEU A 9 16.18 -1.71 -1.25
C LEU A 9 16.83 -1.42 -2.61
N ARG A 10 17.82 -0.54 -2.72
CA ARG A 10 18.32 0.03 -3.99
C ARG A 10 17.17 0.56 -4.88
N GLU A 11 16.06 0.95 -4.27
CA GLU A 11 14.80 1.25 -4.91
C GLU A 11 14.58 2.75 -5.01
N ARG A 12 13.56 3.11 -5.76
CA ARG A 12 13.09 4.49 -5.88
C ARG A 12 11.86 4.68 -5.01
N GLY A 13 11.78 5.80 -4.33
CA GLY A 13 10.60 6.22 -3.58
C GLY A 13 10.02 7.51 -4.14
N ALA A 14 8.72 7.68 -3.99
CA ALA A 14 8.01 8.93 -4.19
C ALA A 14 7.31 9.32 -2.89
N LEU A 15 7.06 10.60 -2.68
CA LEU A 15 6.31 11.09 -1.54
C LEU A 15 5.01 11.75 -2.04
N ILE A 16 3.90 11.17 -1.64
CA ILE A 16 2.57 11.74 -1.85
C ILE A 16 2.02 12.07 -0.47
N VAL A 17 1.64 13.31 -0.29
CA VAL A 17 1.02 13.83 0.92
C VAL A 17 -0.44 14.10 0.62
N PHE A 18 -1.31 13.95 1.59
CA PHE A 18 -2.72 14.21 1.42
C PHE A 18 -3.33 14.88 2.65
N ASN A 19 -4.23 15.77 2.37
CA ASN A 19 -5.22 16.37 3.24
C ASN A 19 -6.57 16.31 2.49
N ASP A 20 -7.16 17.41 2.09
CA ASP A 20 -8.35 17.46 1.22
C ASP A 20 -8.09 16.93 -0.20
N HIS A 21 -6.83 16.88 -0.63
CA HIS A 21 -6.39 16.39 -1.94
C HIS A 21 -5.02 15.73 -1.87
N PRO A 22 -4.74 14.72 -2.72
CA PRO A 22 -3.40 14.18 -2.86
C PRO A 22 -2.47 15.16 -3.57
N LEU A 23 -1.24 15.29 -3.06
CA LEU A 23 -0.19 16.11 -3.62
C LEU A 23 1.10 15.28 -3.79
N LEU A 24 1.61 15.19 -5.00
CA LEU A 24 2.93 14.61 -5.27
C LEU A 24 4.03 15.60 -4.83
N THR A 25 4.55 15.41 -3.63
CA THR A 25 5.57 16.28 -3.04
C THR A 25 6.96 15.96 -3.57
N VAL A 26 7.27 14.67 -3.72
CA VAL A 26 8.55 14.23 -4.28
C VAL A 26 8.30 13.18 -5.35
N LYS A 27 8.78 13.43 -6.57
CA LYS A 27 8.72 12.47 -7.68
C LYS A 27 9.61 11.26 -7.40
N LEU A 28 9.33 10.16 -8.08
CA LEU A 28 10.04 8.90 -7.94
C LEU A 28 11.56 9.08 -8.11
N THR A 29 12.30 8.89 -7.03
CA THR A 29 13.75 9.12 -6.94
C THR A 29 14.42 8.10 -6.02
N ASN A 30 15.71 7.88 -6.21
CA ASN A 30 16.57 7.15 -5.28
C ASN A 30 17.37 8.09 -4.35
N GLN A 31 17.13 9.39 -4.42
CA GLN A 31 17.82 10.39 -3.61
C GLN A 31 17.11 10.57 -2.26
N LEU A 32 17.66 9.95 -1.23
CA LEU A 32 17.17 10.06 0.16
C LEU A 32 17.04 11.50 0.67
N PRO A 33 18.00 12.40 0.41
CA PRO A 33 17.88 13.79 0.88
C PRO A 33 16.63 14.49 0.31
N ALA A 34 16.23 14.18 -0.91
CA ALA A 34 15.03 14.76 -1.52
C ALA A 34 13.75 14.29 -0.80
N LEU A 35 13.66 12.99 -0.47
CA LEU A 35 12.53 12.43 0.27
C LEU A 35 12.49 12.96 1.71
N ALA A 36 13.64 13.04 2.38
CA ALA A 36 13.75 13.60 3.73
C ALA A 36 13.36 15.08 3.77
N GLY A 37 13.81 15.86 2.77
CA GLY A 37 13.43 17.26 2.61
C GLY A 37 11.94 17.46 2.39
N GLY A 38 11.32 16.60 1.57
CA GLY A 38 9.87 16.62 1.35
C GLY A 38 9.07 16.36 2.63
N LEU A 39 9.57 15.50 3.51
CA LEU A 39 8.94 15.23 4.81
C LEU A 39 9.12 16.38 5.83
N ALA A 40 10.27 17.05 5.81
CA ALA A 40 10.57 18.10 6.79
C ALA A 40 9.68 19.35 6.67
N GLY A 41 9.11 19.59 5.48
CA GLY A 41 8.24 20.73 5.20
C GLY A 41 6.74 20.48 5.46
N LEU A 42 6.36 19.27 5.87
CA LEU A 42 4.95 18.92 6.06
C LEU A 42 4.34 19.64 7.26
N LYS A 43 3.15 20.18 7.04
CA LYS A 43 2.29 20.73 8.10
C LYS A 43 1.04 19.88 8.18
N ALA A 44 0.57 19.62 9.39
CA ALA A 44 -0.74 19.03 9.60
C ALA A 44 -1.81 20.05 9.19
N GLU A 45 -2.64 19.69 8.24
CA GLU A 45 -3.77 20.49 7.77
C GLU A 45 -5.06 19.68 7.94
N ARG A 46 -6.20 20.34 7.82
CA ARG A 46 -7.50 19.67 7.92
C ARG A 46 -7.80 18.85 6.67
N GLY A 47 -8.67 17.86 6.84
CA GLY A 47 -9.16 17.00 5.77
C GLY A 47 -8.34 15.73 5.59
N THR A 48 -9.01 14.68 5.13
CA THR A 48 -8.41 13.36 4.91
C THR A 48 -9.03 12.73 3.67
N ALA A 49 -8.49 13.03 2.48
CA ALA A 49 -8.88 12.38 1.23
C ALA A 49 -8.08 11.07 1.02
N LEU A 50 -8.32 10.09 1.87
CA LEU A 50 -7.56 8.84 1.93
C LEU A 50 -7.75 8.01 0.66
N TYR A 51 -8.99 7.82 0.22
CA TYR A 51 -9.27 6.99 -0.96
C TYR A 51 -8.76 7.64 -2.24
N ASP A 52 -8.97 8.94 -2.42
CA ASP A 52 -8.42 9.70 -3.54
C ASP A 52 -6.90 9.59 -3.60
N SER A 53 -6.24 9.56 -2.43
CA SER A 53 -4.79 9.46 -2.33
C SER A 53 -4.27 8.07 -2.72
N VAL A 54 -5.00 7.03 -2.36
CA VAL A 54 -4.68 5.66 -2.80
C VAL A 54 -4.84 5.58 -4.32
N VAL A 55 -5.98 6.00 -4.86
CA VAL A 55 -6.25 5.97 -6.31
C VAL A 55 -5.21 6.80 -7.07
N PHE A 56 -4.89 8.01 -6.61
CA PHE A 56 -3.84 8.84 -7.20
C PHE A 56 -2.48 8.13 -7.22
N SER A 57 -2.12 7.48 -6.12
CA SER A 57 -0.86 6.74 -6.01
C SER A 57 -0.80 5.55 -6.97
N LEU A 58 -1.92 4.85 -7.15
CA LEU A 58 -2.03 3.76 -8.10
C LEU A 58 -1.86 4.25 -9.55
N PHE A 59 -2.50 5.37 -9.90
CA PHE A 59 -2.30 6.01 -11.20
C PHE A 59 -0.86 6.49 -11.40
N TYR A 60 -0.23 7.03 -10.38
CA TYR A 60 1.18 7.46 -10.46
C TYR A 60 2.12 6.31 -10.80
N PHE A 61 1.79 5.09 -10.40
CA PHE A 61 2.55 3.89 -10.75
C PHE A 61 2.27 3.34 -12.15
N ASN A 62 1.32 3.91 -12.88
CA ASN A 62 1.01 3.43 -14.23
C ASN A 62 2.25 3.56 -15.14
N GLY A 63 2.61 2.47 -15.81
CA GLY A 63 3.82 2.39 -16.64
C GLY A 63 5.14 2.21 -15.88
N VAL A 64 5.16 2.29 -14.54
CA VAL A 64 6.36 2.00 -13.75
C VAL A 64 6.60 0.50 -13.72
N LYS A 65 7.76 0.07 -14.22
CA LYS A 65 8.16 -1.34 -14.25
C LYS A 65 8.77 -1.78 -12.91
N GLY A 66 8.63 -3.07 -12.62
CA GLY A 66 9.18 -3.71 -11.43
C GLY A 66 8.15 -3.90 -10.32
N GLN A 67 8.62 -4.33 -9.16
CA GLN A 67 7.77 -4.43 -7.97
C GLN A 67 7.33 -3.04 -7.51
N ARG A 68 6.06 -2.92 -7.20
CA ARG A 68 5.46 -1.66 -6.76
C ARG A 68 4.74 -1.90 -5.43
N ALA A 69 4.96 -0.99 -4.50
CA ALA A 69 4.29 -1.02 -3.21
C ALA A 69 3.94 0.40 -2.77
N ILE A 70 2.81 0.54 -2.10
CA ILE A 70 2.40 1.77 -1.42
C ILE A 70 2.50 1.52 0.07
N LEU A 71 3.12 2.44 0.79
CA LEU A 71 3.06 2.52 2.24
C LEU A 71 2.16 3.69 2.61
N LEU A 72 0.95 3.37 3.05
CA LEU A 72 -0.07 4.33 3.46
C LEU A 72 -0.03 4.50 4.97
N LEU A 73 0.22 5.72 5.44
CA LEU A 73 0.12 6.09 6.85
C LEU A 73 -1.11 6.99 7.03
N SER A 74 -1.98 6.65 7.97
CA SER A 74 -3.16 7.45 8.29
C SER A 74 -3.49 7.33 9.78
N ASP A 75 -4.01 8.41 10.35
CA ASP A 75 -4.46 8.49 11.73
C ASP A 75 -5.99 8.67 11.84
N GLY A 76 -6.68 8.69 10.70
CA GLY A 76 -8.10 9.01 10.67
C GLY A 76 -8.93 8.33 9.60
N LYS A 77 -10.19 8.73 9.64
CA LYS A 77 -11.23 8.33 8.69
C LYS A 77 -11.13 9.20 7.43
N ASP A 78 -11.52 8.62 6.31
CA ASP A 78 -11.75 9.41 5.09
C ASP A 78 -12.86 10.43 5.32
N GLU A 79 -12.61 11.69 4.97
CA GLU A 79 -13.55 12.79 5.20
C GLU A 79 -13.96 13.52 3.91
N GLY A 80 -13.24 13.33 2.82
CA GLY A 80 -13.45 14.16 1.66
C GLY A 80 -13.10 13.56 0.30
N SER A 81 -12.85 12.27 0.20
CA SER A 81 -12.59 11.63 -1.08
C SER A 81 -13.82 11.64 -1.99
N ARG A 82 -13.57 11.67 -3.29
CA ARG A 82 -14.57 11.48 -4.35
C ARG A 82 -14.86 10.02 -4.59
N PHE A 83 -13.83 9.18 -4.47
CA PHE A 83 -13.95 7.73 -4.55
C PHE A 83 -14.42 7.17 -3.21
N ASP A 84 -15.19 6.09 -3.30
CA ASP A 84 -15.53 5.30 -2.12
C ASP A 84 -14.55 4.13 -1.90
N VAL A 85 -14.75 3.38 -0.83
CA VAL A 85 -13.86 2.26 -0.47
C VAL A 85 -13.90 1.14 -1.50
N GLU A 86 -15.05 0.83 -2.08
CA GLU A 86 -15.18 -0.28 -3.03
C GLU A 86 -14.57 0.08 -4.38
N GLU A 87 -14.77 1.30 -4.85
CA GLU A 87 -14.10 1.84 -6.04
C GLU A 87 -12.58 1.82 -5.86
N THR A 88 -12.10 2.28 -4.71
CA THR A 88 -10.66 2.28 -4.39
C THR A 88 -10.07 0.88 -4.37
N LEU A 89 -10.78 -0.10 -3.80
CA LEU A 89 -10.39 -1.50 -3.82
C LEU A 89 -10.35 -2.08 -5.22
N ASP A 90 -11.31 -1.72 -6.06
CA ASP A 90 -11.35 -2.19 -7.45
C ASP A 90 -10.15 -1.65 -8.25
N PHE A 91 -9.81 -0.37 -8.08
CA PHE A 91 -8.59 0.19 -8.65
C PHE A 91 -7.34 -0.52 -8.13
N ALA A 92 -7.25 -0.79 -6.83
CA ALA A 92 -6.11 -1.45 -6.21
C ALA A 92 -5.91 -2.88 -6.75
N ARG A 93 -6.98 -3.65 -6.87
CA ARG A 93 -6.97 -5.01 -7.45
C ARG A 93 -6.48 -5.01 -8.90
N ARG A 94 -6.93 -4.03 -9.72
CA ARG A 94 -6.53 -3.91 -11.14
C ARG A 94 -5.09 -3.46 -11.30
N ALA A 95 -4.60 -2.61 -10.41
CA ALA A 95 -3.25 -2.07 -10.49
C ALA A 95 -2.15 -3.10 -10.18
N GLY A 96 -2.45 -4.16 -9.42
CA GLY A 96 -1.47 -5.15 -8.98
C GLY A 96 -0.35 -4.54 -8.13
N VAL A 97 -0.67 -3.54 -7.33
CA VAL A 97 0.26 -2.83 -6.43
C VAL A 97 -0.06 -3.26 -5.00
N ALA A 98 0.94 -3.72 -4.27
CA ALA A 98 0.74 -4.08 -2.88
C ALA A 98 0.60 -2.82 -2.01
N ILE A 99 -0.39 -2.79 -1.13
CA ILE A 99 -0.63 -1.67 -0.22
C ILE A 99 -0.35 -2.14 1.20
N TYR A 100 0.62 -1.50 1.84
CA TYR A 100 0.87 -1.64 3.27
C TYR A 100 0.22 -0.47 3.99
N THR A 101 -0.56 -0.74 5.01
CA THR A 101 -1.25 0.30 5.75
C THR A 101 -0.75 0.38 7.19
N VAL A 102 -0.50 1.59 7.67
CA VAL A 102 -0.14 1.87 9.05
C VAL A 102 -1.17 2.84 9.63
N GLY A 103 -2.02 2.33 10.51
CA GLY A 103 -2.95 3.14 11.28
C GLY A 103 -2.27 3.65 12.55
N LEU A 104 -2.06 4.97 12.63
CA LEU A 104 -1.41 5.63 13.75
C LEU A 104 -2.47 6.09 14.77
N ASN A 105 -2.36 5.62 16.00
CA ASN A 105 -3.20 6.01 17.11
C ASN A 105 -4.73 5.84 16.88
N ILE A 106 -5.12 4.91 16.00
CA ILE A 106 -6.53 4.63 15.71
C ILE A 106 -7.13 3.81 16.86
N PRO A 107 -8.16 4.31 17.55
CA PRO A 107 -8.81 3.60 18.65
C PRO A 107 -9.36 2.23 18.23
N ARG A 108 -9.39 1.28 19.15
CA ARG A 108 -10.01 -0.03 18.88
C ARG A 108 -11.51 0.07 18.63
N SER A 109 -12.16 1.09 19.19
CA SER A 109 -13.58 1.40 18.99
C SER A 109 -13.88 1.88 17.57
N ASP A 110 -12.87 2.44 16.86
CA ASP A 110 -13.02 2.88 15.47
C ASP A 110 -12.84 1.70 14.51
N SER A 111 -13.80 0.80 14.57
CA SER A 111 -13.76 -0.46 13.84
C SER A 111 -13.85 -0.28 12.32
N GLU A 112 -14.54 0.77 11.84
CA GLU A 112 -14.68 1.04 10.41
C GLU A 112 -13.33 1.40 9.76
N VAL A 113 -12.62 2.39 10.32
CA VAL A 113 -11.31 2.80 9.81
C VAL A 113 -10.34 1.62 9.83
N ARG A 114 -10.32 0.87 10.93
CA ARG A 114 -9.48 -0.31 11.06
C ARG A 114 -9.81 -1.38 10.01
N LYS A 115 -11.10 -1.61 9.73
CA LYS A 115 -11.57 -2.56 8.72
C LYS A 115 -11.15 -2.14 7.31
N VAL A 116 -11.28 -0.85 6.99
CA VAL A 116 -10.88 -0.31 5.67
C VAL A 116 -9.39 -0.46 5.44
N LEU A 117 -8.55 0.00 6.37
CA LEU A 117 -7.10 -0.13 6.25
C LEU A 117 -6.65 -1.58 6.14
N LYS A 118 -7.26 -2.47 6.93
CA LYS A 118 -7.01 -3.90 6.85
C LYS A 118 -7.39 -4.45 5.47
N LYS A 119 -8.60 -4.12 4.98
CA LYS A 119 -9.11 -4.60 3.68
C LYS A 119 -8.23 -4.13 2.52
N LEU A 120 -7.80 -2.86 2.49
CA LEU A 120 -6.87 -2.33 1.49
C LEU A 120 -5.57 -3.12 1.42
N ALA A 121 -5.01 -3.46 2.58
CA ALA A 121 -3.78 -4.24 2.64
C ALA A 121 -3.99 -5.71 2.20
N GLU A 122 -4.96 -6.40 2.77
CA GLU A 122 -5.20 -7.82 2.52
C GLU A 122 -5.59 -8.12 1.07
N GLU A 123 -6.43 -7.28 0.47
CA GLU A 123 -6.88 -7.46 -0.92
C GLU A 123 -5.76 -7.27 -1.95
N THR A 124 -4.69 -6.56 -1.58
CA THR A 124 -3.56 -6.23 -2.46
C THR A 124 -2.29 -7.04 -2.17
N GLY A 125 -2.36 -7.98 -1.24
CA GLY A 125 -1.22 -8.81 -0.85
C GLY A 125 -0.18 -8.07 0.00
N GLY A 126 -0.55 -6.95 0.62
CA GLY A 126 0.24 -6.25 1.61
C GLY A 126 -0.11 -6.66 3.04
N ARG A 127 0.27 -5.81 4.00
CA ARG A 127 0.01 -6.02 5.43
C ARG A 127 -0.46 -4.74 6.09
N ASN A 128 -1.33 -4.87 7.08
CA ASN A 128 -1.74 -3.75 7.92
C ASN A 128 -1.06 -3.80 9.28
N PHE A 129 -0.80 -2.60 9.82
CA PHE A 129 -0.26 -2.39 11.16
C PHE A 129 -1.09 -1.33 11.87
N PHE A 130 -1.26 -1.49 13.19
CA PHE A 130 -1.88 -0.47 14.03
C PHE A 130 -0.95 -0.18 15.19
N ILE A 131 -0.45 1.04 15.24
CA ILE A 131 0.52 1.50 16.24
C ILE A 131 -0.06 2.65 17.06
N LYS A 132 0.43 2.79 18.27
CA LYS A 132 0.07 3.89 19.17
C LYS A 132 1.10 5.02 19.11
N ASP A 133 2.35 4.67 18.85
CA ASP A 133 3.46 5.61 18.88
C ASP A 133 4.32 5.46 17.63
N SER A 134 4.83 6.59 17.15
CA SER A 134 5.73 6.64 15.98
C SER A 134 7.06 5.92 16.21
N THR A 135 7.45 5.63 17.45
CA THR A 135 8.64 4.82 17.76
C THR A 135 8.55 3.39 17.23
N GLU A 136 7.33 2.86 17.08
CA GLU A 136 7.07 1.53 16.52
C GLU A 136 7.32 1.46 15.00
N LEU A 137 7.33 2.60 14.30
CA LEU A 137 7.49 2.66 12.84
C LEU A 137 8.77 1.99 12.34
N ALA A 138 9.86 2.06 13.11
CA ALA A 138 11.13 1.46 12.69
C ALA A 138 10.99 -0.06 12.49
N GLY A 139 10.39 -0.76 13.46
CA GLY A 139 10.19 -2.21 13.37
C GLY A 139 9.22 -2.60 12.24
N ILE A 140 8.23 -1.73 11.95
CA ILE A 140 7.31 -1.95 10.81
C ILE A 140 8.06 -1.82 9.49
N TYR A 141 8.91 -0.81 9.34
CA TYR A 141 9.71 -0.65 8.13
C TYR A 141 10.64 -1.83 7.90
N ASP A 142 11.28 -2.35 8.95
CA ASP A 142 12.12 -3.54 8.87
C ASP A 142 11.32 -4.77 8.42
N ALA A 143 10.12 -4.95 8.98
CA ALA A 143 9.24 -6.05 8.60
C ALA A 143 8.76 -5.96 7.14
N ILE A 144 8.35 -4.77 6.69
CA ILE A 144 7.93 -4.53 5.29
C ILE A 144 9.11 -4.75 4.35
N GLN A 145 10.29 -4.26 4.70
CA GLN A 145 11.49 -4.43 3.91
C GLN A 145 11.86 -5.91 3.74
N LEU A 146 11.80 -6.69 4.82
CA LEU A 146 12.05 -8.13 4.77
C LEU A 146 11.04 -8.82 3.85
N GLU A 147 9.77 -8.46 3.97
CA GLU A 147 8.69 -9.02 3.14
C GLU A 147 8.88 -8.67 1.65
N LEU A 148 9.19 -7.41 1.32
CA LEU A 148 9.44 -6.99 -0.07
C LEU A 148 10.65 -7.70 -0.69
N ARG A 149 11.69 -7.98 0.09
CA ARG A 149 12.87 -8.74 -0.38
C ARG A 149 12.61 -10.23 -0.53
N SER A 150 11.65 -10.78 0.20
CA SER A 150 11.31 -12.21 0.21
C SER A 150 10.23 -12.56 -0.82
N ARG A 151 9.89 -11.65 -1.74
CA ARG A 151 8.85 -11.86 -2.74
C ARG A 151 9.33 -12.71 -3.90
N TYR A 152 8.45 -13.59 -4.36
CA TYR A 152 8.61 -14.39 -5.56
C TYR A 152 7.64 -13.89 -6.63
N LEU A 153 8.10 -13.85 -7.87
CA LEU A 153 7.23 -13.64 -9.03
C LEU A 153 6.85 -15.01 -9.59
N LEU A 154 5.58 -15.35 -9.47
CA LEU A 154 5.03 -16.56 -10.06
C LEU A 154 4.23 -16.17 -11.31
N ALA A 155 4.49 -16.85 -12.40
CA ALA A 155 3.72 -16.70 -13.63
C ALA A 155 3.04 -18.03 -13.96
N TYR A 156 1.75 -17.97 -14.31
CA TYR A 156 1.00 -19.13 -14.74
C TYR A 156 0.03 -18.74 -15.87
N GLN A 157 -0.33 -19.69 -16.66
CA GLN A 157 -1.37 -19.55 -17.67
C GLN A 157 -2.66 -20.19 -17.15
N SER A 158 -3.72 -19.40 -17.07
CA SER A 158 -5.00 -19.91 -16.61
C SER A 158 -5.57 -20.91 -17.61
N THR A 159 -6.03 -22.06 -17.11
CA THR A 159 -6.78 -23.05 -17.92
C THR A 159 -8.23 -22.65 -18.15
N ASN A 160 -8.72 -21.63 -17.45
CA ASN A 160 -10.07 -21.10 -17.66
C ASN A 160 -10.11 -20.23 -18.91
N SER A 161 -10.70 -20.75 -19.98
CA SER A 161 -10.84 -20.09 -21.28
C SER A 161 -12.03 -19.12 -21.35
N SER A 162 -12.80 -18.93 -20.28
CA SER A 162 -13.91 -17.97 -20.25
C SER A 162 -13.38 -16.56 -20.54
N ARG A 163 -14.02 -15.86 -21.47
CA ARG A 163 -13.73 -14.46 -21.81
C ARG A 163 -14.47 -13.46 -20.91
N GLU A 164 -15.15 -13.94 -19.87
CA GLU A 164 -15.86 -13.08 -18.94
C GLU A 164 -14.84 -12.28 -18.08
N LEU A 165 -15.00 -10.98 -18.06
CA LEU A 165 -14.21 -10.05 -17.24
C LEU A 165 -14.65 -10.09 -15.77
N ARG A 166 -14.76 -11.30 -15.21
CA ARG A 166 -15.07 -11.47 -13.78
C ARG A 166 -13.79 -11.57 -12.97
N PHE A 167 -13.83 -11.01 -11.77
CA PHE A 167 -12.73 -11.13 -10.82
C PHE A 167 -12.49 -12.62 -10.50
N ARG A 168 -11.24 -13.06 -10.67
CA ARG A 168 -10.78 -14.43 -10.41
C ARG A 168 -9.99 -14.47 -9.13
N LEU A 169 -10.47 -15.24 -8.17
CA LEU A 169 -9.74 -15.48 -6.92
C LEU A 169 -8.47 -16.29 -7.19
N VAL A 170 -7.43 -15.96 -6.45
CA VAL A 170 -6.17 -16.71 -6.40
C VAL A 170 -6.01 -17.25 -5.01
N ASP A 171 -5.82 -18.55 -4.91
CA ASP A 171 -5.44 -19.24 -3.70
C ASP A 171 -4.04 -19.82 -3.89
N LEU A 172 -3.17 -19.59 -2.91
CA LEU A 172 -1.77 -20.01 -2.95
C LEU A 172 -1.45 -20.83 -1.73
N GLU A 173 -1.23 -22.12 -1.95
CA GLU A 173 -0.82 -23.05 -0.91
C GLU A 173 0.67 -23.39 -1.02
N VAL A 174 1.35 -23.45 0.11
CA VAL A 174 2.74 -23.90 0.19
C VAL A 174 2.76 -25.34 0.72
N GLY A 175 3.21 -26.28 -0.10
CA GLY A 175 3.26 -27.71 0.25
C GLY A 175 4.26 -28.08 1.36
N ARG A 176 4.89 -27.09 2.02
CA ARG A 176 5.84 -27.30 3.13
C ARG A 176 5.25 -26.75 4.43
N SER A 177 5.21 -27.57 5.46
CA SER A 177 4.72 -27.17 6.78
C SER A 177 5.56 -26.05 7.41
N GLY A 178 4.89 -25.14 8.13
CA GLY A 178 5.53 -24.00 8.80
C GLY A 178 5.86 -22.81 7.91
N LEU A 179 5.47 -22.85 6.64
CA LEU A 179 5.54 -21.71 5.72
C LEU A 179 4.13 -21.19 5.42
N ASP A 180 4.01 -19.87 5.39
CA ASP A 180 2.80 -19.16 4.98
C ASP A 180 3.14 -18.26 3.80
N ALA A 181 2.27 -18.22 2.80
CA ALA A 181 2.44 -17.39 1.62
C ALA A 181 1.29 -16.38 1.49
N LYS A 182 1.63 -15.18 1.08
CA LYS A 182 0.68 -14.11 0.78
C LYS A 182 0.75 -13.73 -0.68
N THR A 183 -0.41 -13.53 -1.28
CA THR A 183 -0.54 -13.05 -2.64
C THR A 183 -1.70 -12.06 -2.75
N ILE A 184 -1.84 -11.43 -3.89
CA ILE A 184 -3.06 -10.67 -4.23
C ILE A 184 -4.26 -11.62 -4.15
N ARG A 185 -5.41 -11.11 -3.71
CA ARG A 185 -6.62 -11.92 -3.57
C ARG A 185 -7.15 -12.46 -4.90
N GLY A 186 -6.84 -11.80 -6.00
CA GLY A 186 -7.29 -12.20 -7.32
C GLY A 186 -6.94 -11.17 -8.39
N TYR A 187 -7.44 -11.38 -9.59
CA TYR A 187 -7.18 -10.50 -10.73
C TYR A 187 -8.39 -10.48 -11.69
N TYR A 188 -8.41 -9.48 -12.55
CA TYR A 188 -9.28 -9.44 -13.74
C TYR A 188 -8.48 -9.96 -14.94
N PRO A 189 -9.02 -10.93 -15.72
CA PRO A 189 -8.32 -11.51 -16.88
C PRO A 189 -8.23 -10.54 -18.05
#